data_cf53a0ddb24402bd5a4c5a332a9dce54
#
_entry.id   cf53a0ddb24402bd5a4c5a332a9dce54
#
_cell.length_a   1.000
_cell.length_b   1.000
_cell.length_c   1.000
_cell.angle_alpha   90.00
_cell.angle_beta   90.00
_cell.angle_gamma   90.00
#
_symmetry.space_group_name_H-M   'P 1'
#
loop_
_entity.id
_entity.type
_entity.pdbx_description
1 polymer ?
#
loop_
_entity_poly.entity_id
_entity_poly.type
_entity_poly.pdbx_seq_one_letter_code
_entity_poly.pdbx_strand_id
1 'polypeptide(L)'
;MKKRIISGAVMTAVSTLVLILGLKVQTQIITAFIAIVAAVGVFEIVGNVAKTQNMLFKLISAIYTVIMVFLFNIINQNIYQLNASVDQSVYETQAVVAAVVTTVLYAIVCGVLSVIYFEQLDLTKIATLCGVPLLCSFAFSTISTIVVATSVAPVTDVQMATNIVVAPAKGIYYLLLVLNYSCICDIAAYFVGTNLGKTKLCPNVSPNKTVEGALGSIIASLIVGAIITLCFGYFNKIIWVLIFSIPLCAAGMVGDLFASVIKRKADLKDFSNLIPGHGGIIDRLDSMLFVAPLLYCLLLLGVI
;
A
#
# COMPACT_ATOMS: atom_id res chain seq x y z
N MET A 1 8.11 -4.13 26.46
CA MET A 1 8.31 -2.78 25.89
C MET A 1 9.60 -2.66 25.07
N LYS A 2 10.79 -2.99 25.59
CA LYS A 2 12.08 -2.83 24.86
C LYS A 2 12.10 -3.46 23.46
N LYS A 3 11.61 -4.71 23.28
CA LYS A 3 11.57 -5.37 21.95
C LYS A 3 10.74 -4.60 20.91
N ARG A 4 9.61 -4.00 21.33
CA ARG A 4 8.76 -3.20 20.43
C ARG A 4 9.45 -1.91 19.98
N ILE A 5 10.09 -1.20 20.91
CA ILE A 5 10.80 0.05 20.57
C ILE A 5 11.95 -0.24 19.61
N ILE A 6 12.72 -1.30 19.86
CA ILE A 6 13.86 -1.66 19.00
C ILE A 6 13.38 -2.06 17.59
N SER A 7 12.38 -2.95 17.48
CA SER A 7 11.88 -3.36 16.16
C SER A 7 11.25 -2.20 15.37
N GLY A 8 10.49 -1.31 16.02
CA GLY A 8 9.97 -0.10 15.41
C GLY A 8 11.06 0.84 14.92
N ALA A 9 12.08 1.08 15.75
CA ALA A 9 13.22 1.93 15.36
C ALA A 9 14.01 1.34 14.18
N VAL A 10 14.24 0.03 14.14
CA VAL A 10 14.91 -0.64 13.02
C VAL A 10 14.08 -0.52 11.74
N MET A 11 12.77 -0.78 11.80
CA MET A 11 11.89 -0.65 10.64
C MET A 11 11.92 0.78 10.08
N THR A 12 11.78 1.78 10.94
CA THR A 12 11.82 3.19 10.53
C THR A 12 13.18 3.55 9.93
N ALA A 13 14.28 3.14 10.55
CA ALA A 13 15.63 3.40 10.04
C ALA A 13 15.86 2.75 8.66
N VAL A 14 15.47 1.48 8.48
CA VAL A 14 15.60 0.78 7.20
C VAL A 14 14.75 1.46 6.12
N SER A 15 13.48 1.75 6.39
CA SER A 15 12.60 2.41 5.42
C SER A 15 13.10 3.80 5.03
N THR A 16 13.60 4.57 5.99
CA THR A 16 14.18 5.90 5.73
C THR A 16 15.46 5.80 4.90
N LEU A 17 16.34 4.85 5.22
CA LEU A 17 17.57 4.61 4.45
C LEU A 17 17.27 4.22 3.01
N VAL A 18 16.34 3.29 2.80
CA VAL A 18 15.92 2.86 1.46
C VAL A 18 15.32 4.04 0.67
N LEU A 19 14.50 4.87 1.32
CA LEU A 19 13.92 6.05 0.69
C LEU A 19 15.02 7.04 0.26
N ILE A 20 15.98 7.34 1.13
CA ILE A 20 17.09 8.23 0.83
C ILE A 20 17.96 7.68 -0.31
N LEU A 21 18.32 6.40 -0.26
CA LEU A 21 19.13 5.76 -1.31
C LEU A 21 18.37 5.72 -2.65
N GLY A 22 17.10 5.38 -2.61
CA GLY A 22 16.26 5.31 -3.81
C GLY A 22 16.08 6.67 -4.48
N LEU A 23 15.88 7.74 -3.70
CA LEU A 23 15.73 9.09 -4.24
C LEU A 23 17.04 9.72 -4.72
N LYS A 24 18.18 9.39 -4.08
CA LYS A 24 19.48 9.97 -4.41
C LYS A 24 20.27 9.16 -5.45
N VAL A 25 20.13 7.83 -5.46
CA VAL A 25 20.94 6.94 -6.29
C VAL A 25 20.12 6.38 -7.44
N GLN A 26 19.05 5.63 -7.14
CA GLN A 26 18.22 4.99 -8.15
C GLN A 26 16.84 4.63 -7.59
N THR A 27 15.78 5.10 -8.25
CA THR A 27 14.39 4.89 -7.82
C THR A 27 13.98 3.42 -7.82
N GLN A 28 14.61 2.58 -8.63
CA GLN A 28 14.36 1.12 -8.65
C GLN A 28 14.68 0.43 -7.32
N ILE A 29 15.54 1.02 -6.47
CA ILE A 29 15.81 0.51 -5.12
C ILE A 29 14.53 0.54 -4.27
N ILE A 30 13.72 1.59 -4.40
CA ILE A 30 12.43 1.69 -3.70
C ILE A 30 11.48 0.62 -4.20
N THR A 31 11.36 0.45 -5.51
CA THR A 31 10.52 -0.60 -6.12
C THR A 31 10.92 -1.99 -5.64
N ALA A 32 12.21 -2.30 -5.65
CA ALA A 32 12.72 -3.58 -5.18
C ALA A 32 12.42 -3.82 -3.69
N PHE A 33 12.58 -2.80 -2.86
CA PHE A 33 12.23 -2.89 -1.43
C PHE A 33 10.74 -3.14 -1.22
N ILE A 34 9.88 -2.38 -1.90
CA ILE A 34 8.42 -2.56 -1.83
C ILE A 34 8.02 -3.95 -2.34
N ALA A 35 8.64 -4.44 -3.42
CA ALA A 35 8.38 -5.78 -3.95
C ALA A 35 8.76 -6.88 -2.95
N ILE A 36 9.89 -6.74 -2.24
CA ILE A 36 10.30 -7.68 -1.18
C ILE A 36 9.30 -7.64 -0.02
N VAL A 37 8.92 -6.46 0.45
CA VAL A 37 7.93 -6.29 1.53
C VAL A 37 6.59 -6.91 1.14
N ALA A 38 6.13 -6.69 -0.09
CA ALA A 38 4.91 -7.26 -0.63
C ALA A 38 4.97 -8.81 -0.72
N ALA A 39 6.09 -9.35 -1.22
CA ALA A 39 6.29 -10.79 -1.33
C ALA A 39 6.25 -11.48 0.04
N VAL A 40 6.94 -10.91 1.04
CA VAL A 40 6.93 -11.43 2.40
C VAL A 40 5.54 -11.33 3.01
N GLY A 41 4.85 -10.20 2.82
CA GLY A 41 3.48 -10.02 3.31
C GLY A 41 2.49 -11.01 2.71
N VAL A 42 2.55 -11.25 1.40
CA VAL A 42 1.73 -12.28 0.74
C VAL A 42 2.07 -13.68 1.23
N PHE A 43 3.35 -13.98 1.38
CA PHE A 43 3.83 -15.26 1.92
C PHE A 43 3.28 -15.51 3.35
N GLU A 44 3.23 -14.48 4.20
CA GLU A 44 2.64 -14.57 5.54
C GLU A 44 1.14 -14.90 5.49
N ILE A 45 0.37 -14.15 4.69
CA ILE A 45 -1.09 -14.34 4.63
C ILE A 45 -1.42 -15.70 4.02
N VAL A 46 -0.83 -16.03 2.88
CA VAL A 46 -1.08 -17.32 2.21
C VAL A 46 -0.70 -18.48 3.12
N GLY A 47 0.40 -18.37 3.87
CA GLY A 47 0.82 -19.41 4.80
C GLY A 47 -0.12 -19.60 5.99
N ASN A 48 -0.50 -18.52 6.62
CA ASN A 48 -1.16 -18.56 7.93
C ASN A 48 -2.69 -18.52 7.81
N VAL A 49 -3.26 -17.77 6.85
CA VAL A 49 -4.70 -17.68 6.65
C VAL A 49 -5.23 -18.90 5.90
N ALA A 50 -4.60 -19.29 4.80
CA ALA A 50 -4.98 -20.51 4.09
C ALA A 50 -4.54 -21.79 4.84
N LYS A 51 -3.78 -21.63 5.94
CA LYS A 51 -3.24 -22.75 6.74
C LYS A 51 -2.56 -23.81 5.86
N THR A 52 -2.00 -23.40 4.72
CA THR A 52 -1.33 -24.31 3.80
C THR A 52 0.14 -24.46 4.18
N GLN A 53 0.57 -25.70 4.36
CA GLN A 53 1.99 -26.02 4.55
C GLN A 53 2.72 -26.16 3.20
N ASN A 54 1.97 -26.17 2.11
CA ASN A 54 2.56 -26.33 0.78
C ASN A 54 3.35 -25.08 0.38
N MET A 55 4.66 -25.21 0.32
CA MET A 55 5.60 -24.14 -0.01
C MET A 55 5.38 -23.59 -1.43
N LEU A 56 4.89 -24.43 -2.34
CA LEU A 56 4.67 -24.08 -3.73
C LEU A 56 3.64 -22.94 -3.89
N PHE A 57 2.52 -23.00 -3.17
CA PHE A 57 1.51 -21.93 -3.18
C PHE A 57 2.08 -20.60 -2.68
N LYS A 58 2.83 -20.64 -1.59
CA LYS A 58 3.44 -19.43 -1.00
C LYS A 58 4.42 -18.78 -1.96
N LEU A 59 5.28 -19.60 -2.62
CA LEU A 59 6.27 -19.12 -3.57
C LEU A 59 5.65 -18.54 -4.83
N ILE A 60 4.67 -19.25 -5.43
CA ILE A 60 3.99 -18.77 -6.65
C ILE A 60 3.27 -17.44 -6.38
N SER A 61 2.58 -17.32 -5.25
CA SER A 61 1.91 -16.08 -4.86
C SER A 61 2.88 -14.93 -4.63
N ALA A 62 4.01 -15.20 -3.97
CA ALA A 62 5.06 -14.20 -3.75
C ALA A 62 5.73 -13.76 -5.06
N ILE A 63 6.08 -14.72 -5.94
CA ILE A 63 6.67 -14.42 -7.26
C ILE A 63 5.72 -13.60 -8.12
N TYR A 64 4.44 -13.97 -8.18
CA TYR A 64 3.42 -13.20 -8.87
C TYR A 64 3.37 -11.75 -8.38
N THR A 65 3.37 -11.55 -7.05
CA THR A 65 3.33 -10.22 -6.44
C THR A 65 4.56 -9.39 -6.82
N VAL A 66 5.75 -9.96 -6.79
CA VAL A 66 6.99 -9.29 -7.22
C VAL A 66 6.90 -8.86 -8.69
N ILE A 67 6.51 -9.77 -9.57
CA ILE A 67 6.39 -9.48 -11.01
C ILE A 67 5.41 -8.33 -11.23
N MET A 68 4.25 -8.34 -10.56
CA MET A 68 3.23 -7.30 -10.72
C MET A 68 3.71 -5.93 -10.23
N VAL A 69 4.44 -5.85 -9.11
CA VAL A 69 4.99 -4.58 -8.61
C VAL A 69 5.97 -3.98 -9.62
N PHE A 70 6.84 -4.79 -10.21
CA PHE A 70 7.79 -4.32 -11.23
C PHE A 70 7.10 -3.94 -12.55
N LEU A 71 6.18 -4.78 -13.06
CA LEU A 71 5.44 -4.47 -14.28
C LEU A 71 4.67 -3.17 -14.17
N PHE A 72 3.94 -3.00 -13.07
CA PHE A 72 3.14 -1.80 -12.84
C PHE A 72 4.01 -0.53 -12.76
N ASN A 73 5.21 -0.66 -12.18
CA ASN A 73 6.16 0.46 -12.12
C ASN A 73 6.72 0.79 -13.51
N ILE A 74 7.09 -0.21 -14.30
CA ILE A 74 7.58 -0.03 -15.68
C ILE A 74 6.51 0.66 -16.54
N ILE A 75 5.25 0.22 -16.43
CA ILE A 75 4.11 0.85 -17.11
C ILE A 75 4.06 2.35 -16.83
N ASN A 76 4.09 2.69 -15.55
CA ASN A 76 3.92 4.08 -15.14
C ASN A 76 5.15 4.95 -15.43
N GLN A 77 6.36 4.41 -15.31
CA GLN A 77 7.58 5.18 -15.67
C GLN A 77 7.60 5.54 -17.15
N ASN A 78 7.18 4.63 -18.03
CA ASN A 78 7.11 4.90 -19.46
C ASN A 78 6.06 5.97 -19.81
N ILE A 79 4.91 5.96 -19.14
CA ILE A 79 3.87 7.00 -19.31
C ILE A 79 4.43 8.39 -18.97
N TYR A 80 5.27 8.53 -17.94
CA TYR A 80 5.83 9.82 -17.54
C TYR A 80 7.04 10.28 -18.35
N GLN A 81 7.82 9.36 -18.93
CA GLN A 81 9.01 9.72 -19.73
C GLN A 81 8.71 10.00 -21.21
N LEU A 82 7.63 9.48 -21.77
CA LEU A 82 7.33 9.49 -23.20
C LEU A 82 6.59 10.73 -23.71
N ASN A 83 6.52 11.83 -22.97
CA ASN A 83 5.92 13.07 -23.45
C ASN A 83 6.66 13.72 -24.62
N ALA A 84 7.63 13.07 -25.25
CA ALA A 84 8.49 13.75 -26.21
C ALA A 84 8.53 13.22 -27.65
N SER A 85 8.27 11.96 -28.02
CA SER A 85 8.50 11.65 -29.46
C SER A 85 8.24 10.25 -30.04
N VAL A 86 7.56 9.27 -29.42
CA VAL A 86 7.29 7.97 -30.11
C VAL A 86 5.95 7.40 -29.67
N ASP A 87 5.27 6.66 -30.57
CA ASP A 87 3.97 5.99 -30.42
C ASP A 87 3.68 5.48 -28.99
N GLN A 88 3.28 6.41 -28.12
CA GLN A 88 2.98 6.22 -26.70
C GLN A 88 1.92 5.12 -26.51
N SER A 89 0.98 5.03 -27.46
CA SER A 89 -0.11 4.05 -27.46
C SER A 89 0.37 2.59 -27.51
N VAL A 90 1.50 2.29 -28.13
CA VAL A 90 2.01 0.92 -28.31
C VAL A 90 2.63 0.41 -27.03
N TYR A 91 3.43 1.23 -26.33
CA TYR A 91 4.09 0.81 -25.06
C TYR A 91 3.10 0.68 -23.90
N GLU A 92 2.14 1.60 -23.80
CA GLU A 92 1.05 1.52 -22.83
C GLU A 92 0.26 0.23 -23.02
N THR A 93 -0.09 -0.08 -24.26
CA THR A 93 -0.83 -1.29 -24.60
C THR A 93 -0.03 -2.55 -24.25
N GLN A 94 1.26 -2.62 -24.58
CA GLN A 94 2.11 -3.78 -24.28
C GLN A 94 2.24 -4.05 -22.79
N ALA A 95 2.39 -3.02 -22.00
CA ALA A 95 2.57 -3.16 -20.55
C ALA A 95 1.25 -3.54 -19.85
N VAL A 96 0.12 -2.97 -20.27
CA VAL A 96 -1.21 -3.40 -19.81
C VAL A 96 -1.46 -4.85 -20.20
N VAL A 97 -1.16 -5.23 -21.45
CA VAL A 97 -1.26 -6.61 -21.92
C VAL A 97 -0.39 -7.54 -21.09
N ALA A 98 0.85 -7.17 -20.78
CA ALA A 98 1.73 -7.97 -19.92
C ALA A 98 1.16 -8.18 -18.51
N ALA A 99 0.59 -7.15 -17.91
CA ALA A 99 -0.05 -7.26 -16.59
C ALA A 99 -1.30 -8.16 -16.62
N VAL A 100 -2.14 -8.01 -17.67
CA VAL A 100 -3.32 -8.88 -17.86
C VAL A 100 -2.89 -10.33 -18.09
N VAL A 101 -1.92 -10.57 -18.97
CA VAL A 101 -1.40 -11.93 -19.25
C VAL A 101 -0.83 -12.55 -17.99
N THR A 102 -0.04 -11.83 -17.20
CA THR A 102 0.54 -12.32 -15.94
C THR A 102 -0.57 -12.67 -14.93
N THR A 103 -1.61 -11.86 -14.85
CA THR A 103 -2.76 -12.13 -13.96
C THR A 103 -3.55 -13.35 -14.41
N VAL A 104 -3.79 -13.50 -15.72
CA VAL A 104 -4.47 -14.68 -16.28
C VAL A 104 -3.63 -15.95 -16.06
N LEU A 105 -2.34 -15.89 -16.30
CA LEU A 105 -1.43 -17.04 -16.04
C LEU A 105 -1.45 -17.43 -14.56
N TYR A 106 -1.41 -16.44 -13.66
CA TYR A 106 -1.51 -16.70 -12.24
C TYR A 106 -2.85 -17.38 -11.87
N ALA A 107 -3.97 -16.90 -12.41
CA ALA A 107 -5.28 -17.50 -12.20
C ALA A 107 -5.36 -18.94 -12.72
N ILE A 108 -4.79 -19.21 -13.90
CA ILE A 108 -4.70 -20.57 -14.47
C ILE A 108 -3.88 -21.47 -13.55
N VAL A 109 -2.70 -21.03 -13.11
CA VAL A 109 -1.85 -21.81 -12.20
C VAL A 109 -2.57 -22.10 -10.87
N CYS A 110 -3.23 -21.12 -10.29
CA CYS A 110 -4.05 -21.31 -9.08
C CYS A 110 -5.20 -22.30 -9.32
N GLY A 111 -5.85 -22.24 -10.48
CA GLY A 111 -6.90 -23.18 -10.87
C GLY A 111 -6.38 -24.61 -10.98
N VAL A 112 -5.28 -24.81 -11.70
CA VAL A 112 -4.63 -26.14 -11.85
C VAL A 112 -4.20 -26.70 -10.49
N LEU A 113 -3.58 -25.88 -9.66
CA LEU A 113 -3.17 -26.31 -8.32
C LEU A 113 -4.38 -26.63 -7.42
N SER A 114 -5.46 -25.89 -7.57
CA SER A 114 -6.72 -26.17 -6.82
C SER A 114 -7.31 -27.52 -7.19
N VAL A 115 -7.17 -27.94 -8.46
CA VAL A 115 -7.61 -29.27 -8.91
C VAL A 115 -6.67 -30.37 -8.39
N ILE A 116 -5.35 -30.17 -8.48
CA ILE A 116 -4.35 -31.15 -8.00
C ILE A 116 -4.48 -31.40 -6.48
N TYR A 117 -4.73 -30.33 -5.72
CA TYR A 117 -4.80 -30.37 -4.26
C TYR A 117 -6.25 -30.29 -3.73
N PHE A 118 -7.23 -30.76 -4.52
CA PHE A 118 -8.66 -30.65 -4.22
C PHE A 118 -9.03 -31.13 -2.81
N GLU A 119 -8.47 -32.26 -2.37
CA GLU A 119 -8.77 -32.82 -1.05
C GLU A 119 -8.25 -31.97 0.13
N GLN A 120 -7.28 -31.08 -0.10
CA GLN A 120 -6.63 -30.27 0.94
C GLN A 120 -7.16 -28.83 0.98
N LEU A 121 -7.86 -28.40 -0.08
CA LEU A 121 -8.27 -27.01 -0.28
C LEU A 121 -9.79 -26.84 -0.17
N ASP A 122 -10.21 -26.11 0.85
CA ASP A 122 -11.59 -25.60 0.95
C ASP A 122 -11.76 -24.35 0.11
N LEU A 123 -13.01 -23.99 -0.21
CA LEU A 123 -13.35 -22.78 -0.98
C LEU A 123 -12.72 -21.51 -0.38
N THR A 124 -12.69 -21.40 0.96
CA THR A 124 -12.06 -20.26 1.65
C THR A 124 -10.54 -20.18 1.44
N LYS A 125 -9.86 -21.32 1.38
CA LYS A 125 -8.44 -21.40 1.07
C LYS A 125 -8.16 -21.00 -0.37
N ILE A 126 -8.97 -21.50 -1.32
CA ILE A 126 -8.85 -21.15 -2.75
C ILE A 126 -9.08 -19.64 -2.93
N ALA A 127 -10.12 -19.09 -2.31
CA ALA A 127 -10.39 -17.65 -2.37
C ALA A 127 -9.24 -16.81 -1.78
N THR A 128 -8.61 -17.28 -0.70
CA THR A 128 -7.43 -16.62 -0.10
C THR A 128 -6.22 -16.71 -1.03
N LEU A 129 -5.95 -17.87 -1.61
CA LEU A 129 -4.83 -18.09 -2.52
C LEU A 129 -4.93 -17.24 -3.79
N CYS A 130 -6.13 -17.07 -4.33
CA CYS A 130 -6.34 -16.25 -5.53
C CYS A 130 -6.48 -14.76 -5.20
N GLY A 131 -7.28 -14.41 -4.21
CA GLY A 131 -7.70 -13.04 -3.95
C GLY A 131 -6.65 -12.19 -3.24
N VAL A 132 -5.98 -12.74 -2.22
CA VAL A 132 -5.02 -11.96 -1.43
C VAL A 132 -3.81 -11.49 -2.27
N PRO A 133 -3.14 -12.35 -3.07
CA PRO A 133 -2.03 -11.88 -3.90
C PRO A 133 -2.44 -10.83 -4.93
N LEU A 134 -3.66 -10.92 -5.48
CA LEU A 134 -4.21 -9.90 -6.39
C LEU A 134 -4.36 -8.55 -5.69
N LEU A 135 -5.01 -8.52 -4.53
CA LEU A 135 -5.21 -7.28 -3.76
C LEU A 135 -3.90 -6.69 -3.29
N CYS A 136 -3.01 -7.51 -2.73
CA CYS A 136 -1.72 -7.06 -2.25
C CYS A 136 -0.83 -6.56 -3.39
N SER A 137 -0.75 -7.29 -4.51
CA SER A 137 0.06 -6.86 -5.65
C SER A 137 -0.39 -5.51 -6.19
N PHE A 138 -1.70 -5.28 -6.34
CA PHE A 138 -2.24 -4.00 -6.76
C PHE A 138 -1.92 -2.89 -5.77
N ALA A 139 -2.15 -3.10 -4.47
CA ALA A 139 -1.91 -2.09 -3.44
C ALA A 139 -0.42 -1.72 -3.34
N PHE A 140 0.47 -2.70 -3.30
CA PHE A 140 1.91 -2.43 -3.24
C PHE A 140 2.45 -1.80 -4.54
N SER A 141 1.88 -2.16 -5.69
CA SER A 141 2.20 -1.53 -6.96
C SER A 141 1.84 -0.04 -6.95
N THR A 142 0.67 0.33 -6.43
CA THR A 142 0.27 1.73 -6.31
C THR A 142 1.16 2.52 -5.35
N ILE A 143 1.58 1.93 -4.21
CA ILE A 143 2.55 2.55 -3.29
C ILE A 143 3.87 2.82 -4.02
N SER A 144 4.41 1.83 -4.73
CA SER A 144 5.65 1.97 -5.49
C SER A 144 5.53 3.08 -6.54
N THR A 145 4.44 3.09 -7.29
CA THR A 145 4.22 4.08 -8.34
C THR A 145 4.07 5.50 -7.79
N ILE A 146 3.33 5.69 -6.71
CA ILE A 146 3.17 6.99 -6.05
C ILE A 146 4.53 7.58 -5.69
N VAL A 147 5.44 6.76 -5.17
CA VAL A 147 6.76 7.24 -4.74
C VAL A 147 7.71 7.44 -5.91
N VAL A 148 7.73 6.50 -6.86
CA VAL A 148 8.74 6.47 -7.93
C VAL A 148 8.34 7.31 -9.14
N ALA A 149 7.13 7.13 -9.68
CA ALA A 149 6.71 7.82 -10.90
C ALA A 149 6.59 9.33 -10.70
N THR A 150 6.07 9.76 -9.54
CA THR A 150 5.97 11.19 -9.22
C THR A 150 7.33 11.85 -8.92
N SER A 151 8.37 11.05 -8.66
CA SER A 151 9.73 11.54 -8.47
C SER A 151 10.50 11.75 -9.79
N VAL A 152 10.02 11.18 -10.89
CA VAL A 152 10.67 11.19 -12.22
C VAL A 152 9.95 12.18 -13.18
N ALA A 153 9.17 13.13 -12.67
CA ALA A 153 8.47 14.11 -13.51
C ALA A 153 9.46 14.84 -14.46
N PRO A 154 9.10 15.05 -15.75
CA PRO A 154 9.98 15.71 -16.69
C PRO A 154 10.36 17.10 -16.20
N VAL A 155 11.66 17.41 -16.25
CA VAL A 155 12.20 18.75 -15.98
C VAL A 155 11.74 19.63 -17.13
N THR A 156 10.85 20.58 -16.87
CA THR A 156 10.48 21.60 -17.86
C THR A 156 11.64 22.60 -18.03
N ASP A 157 11.76 23.22 -19.21
CA ASP A 157 12.83 24.18 -19.53
C ASP A 157 12.96 25.31 -18.48
N VAL A 158 11.86 25.68 -17.84
CA VAL A 158 11.83 26.67 -16.76
C VAL A 158 12.52 26.18 -15.49
N GLN A 159 12.52 24.86 -15.22
CA GLN A 159 13.19 24.27 -14.06
C GLN A 159 14.70 24.10 -14.27
N MET A 160 15.17 23.94 -15.50
CA MET A 160 16.60 23.97 -15.83
C MET A 160 17.23 25.34 -15.54
N ALA A 161 16.51 26.44 -15.78
CA ALA A 161 17.01 27.80 -15.58
C ALA A 161 17.18 28.17 -14.09
N THR A 162 16.49 27.49 -13.17
CA THR A 162 16.48 27.85 -11.74
C THR A 162 17.33 26.91 -10.86
N ASN A 163 17.92 25.83 -11.40
CA ASN A 163 18.67 24.79 -10.66
C ASN A 163 17.93 24.19 -9.45
N ILE A 164 16.61 24.35 -9.37
CA ILE A 164 15.81 23.81 -8.29
C ILE A 164 15.34 22.42 -8.71
N VAL A 165 15.97 21.39 -8.19
CA VAL A 165 15.57 19.98 -8.36
C VAL A 165 14.31 19.73 -7.52
N VAL A 166 13.13 20.01 -8.09
CA VAL A 166 11.83 19.86 -7.39
C VAL A 166 11.20 18.46 -7.55
N ALA A 167 11.76 17.63 -8.45
CA ALA A 167 11.18 16.32 -8.80
C ALA A 167 11.02 15.33 -7.61
N PRO A 168 11.99 15.13 -6.70
CA PRO A 168 11.83 14.22 -5.58
C PRO A 168 10.77 14.67 -4.56
N ALA A 169 10.41 15.93 -4.51
CA ALA A 169 9.46 16.46 -3.54
C ALA A 169 8.02 15.95 -3.76
N LYS A 170 7.59 15.69 -5.02
CA LYS A 170 6.24 15.22 -5.30
C LYS A 170 5.98 13.81 -4.77
N GLY A 171 6.90 12.87 -5.00
CA GLY A 171 6.76 11.50 -4.49
C GLY A 171 6.72 11.44 -2.97
N ILE A 172 7.55 12.24 -2.30
CA ILE A 172 7.55 12.36 -0.84
C ILE A 172 6.22 12.96 -0.34
N TYR A 173 5.72 13.99 -1.00
CA TYR A 173 4.45 14.61 -0.66
C TYR A 173 3.29 13.59 -0.65
N TYR A 174 3.14 12.83 -1.72
CA TYR A 174 2.08 11.82 -1.81
C TYR A 174 2.30 10.63 -0.87
N LEU A 175 3.55 10.22 -0.64
CA LEU A 175 3.86 9.22 0.37
C LEU A 175 3.45 9.70 1.77
N LEU A 176 3.73 10.96 2.11
CA LEU A 176 3.31 11.54 3.38
C LEU A 176 1.78 11.62 3.52
N LEU A 177 1.05 11.86 2.42
CA LEU A 177 -0.41 11.78 2.44
C LEU A 177 -0.90 10.34 2.67
N VAL A 178 -0.30 9.32 2.05
CA VAL A 178 -0.62 7.91 2.34
C VAL A 178 -0.38 7.59 3.81
N LEU A 179 0.77 8.01 4.36
CA LEU A 179 1.10 7.82 5.79
C LEU A 179 0.15 8.58 6.71
N ASN A 180 -0.29 9.77 6.32
CA ASN A 180 -1.27 10.54 7.07
C ASN A 180 -2.61 9.78 7.17
N TYR A 181 -3.16 9.35 6.04
CA TYR A 181 -4.47 8.68 6.01
C TYR A 181 -4.45 7.23 6.50
N SER A 182 -3.28 6.63 6.70
CA SER A 182 -3.11 5.33 7.35
C SER A 182 -2.64 5.48 8.80
N CYS A 183 -1.36 5.81 9.02
CA CYS A 183 -0.74 5.77 10.34
C CYS A 183 -1.26 6.88 11.29
N ILE A 184 -1.35 8.14 10.82
CA ILE A 184 -1.85 9.24 11.68
C ILE A 184 -3.33 9.03 12.01
N CYS A 185 -4.10 8.57 11.01
CA CYS A 185 -5.51 8.20 11.20
C CYS A 185 -5.66 7.15 12.31
N ASP A 186 -4.89 6.07 12.30
CA ASP A 186 -4.95 5.01 13.32
C ASP A 186 -4.50 5.50 14.70
N ILE A 187 -3.42 6.28 14.77
CA ILE A 187 -2.92 6.89 16.01
C ILE A 187 -4.00 7.81 16.61
N ALA A 188 -4.58 8.69 15.83
CA ALA A 188 -5.61 9.62 16.29
C ALA A 188 -6.89 8.88 16.72
N ALA A 189 -7.31 7.85 15.95
CA ALA A 189 -8.44 7.00 16.32
C ALA A 189 -8.22 6.31 17.66
N TYR A 190 -7.00 5.84 17.92
CA TYR A 190 -6.65 5.23 19.21
C TYR A 190 -6.72 6.23 20.35
N PHE A 191 -6.08 7.42 20.24
CA PHE A 191 -6.06 8.40 21.31
C PHE A 191 -7.46 8.97 21.61
N VAL A 192 -8.22 9.34 20.59
CA VAL A 192 -9.58 9.85 20.78
C VAL A 192 -10.50 8.74 21.27
N GLY A 193 -10.40 7.56 20.71
CA GLY A 193 -11.22 6.41 21.09
C GLY A 193 -11.01 5.93 22.51
N THR A 194 -9.76 5.99 23.03
CA THR A 194 -9.46 5.62 24.43
C THR A 194 -9.92 6.67 25.44
N ASN A 195 -9.86 7.96 25.10
CA ASN A 195 -10.19 9.05 26.03
C ASN A 195 -11.68 9.47 25.96
N LEU A 196 -12.27 9.46 24.78
CA LEU A 196 -13.61 9.99 24.53
C LEU A 196 -14.59 8.94 24.01
N GLY A 197 -14.13 7.73 23.67
CA GLY A 197 -14.95 6.70 23.05
C GLY A 197 -16.03 6.14 23.97
N LYS A 198 -17.27 6.21 23.52
CA LYS A 198 -18.44 5.64 24.20
C LYS A 198 -19.12 4.57 23.34
N THR A 199 -19.21 4.80 22.04
CA THR A 199 -19.94 3.96 21.10
C THR A 199 -19.00 3.04 20.34
N LYS A 200 -19.19 1.73 20.43
CA LYS A 200 -18.35 0.77 19.70
C LYS A 200 -18.67 0.80 18.19
N LEU A 201 -17.63 0.80 17.35
CA LEU A 201 -17.79 0.81 15.89
C LEU A 201 -18.13 -0.59 15.35
N CYS A 202 -17.33 -1.60 15.70
CA CYS A 202 -17.49 -3.00 15.24
C CYS A 202 -17.14 -3.98 16.37
N PRO A 203 -18.05 -4.21 17.36
CA PRO A 203 -17.74 -4.99 18.56
C PRO A 203 -17.23 -6.41 18.28
N ASN A 204 -17.79 -7.08 17.27
CA ASN A 204 -17.49 -8.49 16.95
C ASN A 204 -16.15 -8.66 16.20
N VAL A 205 -15.62 -7.62 15.56
CA VAL A 205 -14.39 -7.68 14.74
C VAL A 205 -13.23 -7.04 15.47
N SER A 206 -13.45 -5.79 15.92
CA SER A 206 -12.46 -4.98 16.63
C SER A 206 -13.12 -4.26 17.82
N PRO A 207 -13.13 -4.87 19.01
CA PRO A 207 -13.87 -4.36 20.19
C PRO A 207 -13.31 -3.04 20.73
N ASN A 208 -12.11 -2.65 20.34
CA ASN A 208 -11.46 -1.42 20.82
C ASN A 208 -11.77 -0.20 19.96
N LYS A 209 -12.26 -0.36 18.72
CA LYS A 209 -12.60 0.75 17.83
C LYS A 209 -13.93 1.39 18.25
N THR A 210 -13.95 2.74 18.24
CA THR A 210 -15.12 3.56 18.61
C THR A 210 -15.48 4.55 17.51
N VAL A 211 -16.74 4.95 17.45
CA VAL A 211 -17.25 5.95 16.50
C VAL A 211 -16.58 7.31 16.74
N GLU A 212 -16.43 7.69 18.00
CA GLU A 212 -15.76 8.94 18.39
C GLU A 212 -14.28 8.94 17.97
N GLY A 213 -13.62 7.76 18.08
CA GLY A 213 -12.26 7.58 17.58
C GLY A 213 -12.19 7.77 16.06
N ALA A 214 -13.15 7.21 15.30
CA ALA A 214 -13.22 7.38 13.86
C ALA A 214 -13.43 8.84 13.44
N LEU A 215 -14.29 9.58 14.13
CA LEU A 215 -14.48 11.02 13.88
C LEU A 215 -13.21 11.82 14.22
N GLY A 216 -12.58 11.50 15.36
CA GLY A 216 -11.33 12.14 15.77
C GLY A 216 -10.19 11.90 14.78
N SER A 217 -10.13 10.73 14.18
CA SER A 217 -9.13 10.41 13.16
C SER A 217 -9.32 11.22 11.87
N ILE A 218 -10.55 11.43 11.44
CA ILE A 218 -10.86 12.27 10.27
C ILE A 218 -10.41 13.72 10.54
N ILE A 219 -10.73 14.29 11.70
CA ILE A 219 -10.35 15.66 12.06
C ILE A 219 -8.83 15.80 12.11
N ALA A 220 -8.14 14.88 12.78
CA ALA A 220 -6.69 14.90 12.86
C ALA A 220 -6.02 14.80 11.47
N SER A 221 -6.51 13.90 10.63
CA SER A 221 -5.96 13.71 9.28
C SER A 221 -6.25 14.88 8.34
N LEU A 222 -7.39 15.58 8.51
CA LEU A 222 -7.67 16.84 7.83
C LEU A 222 -6.62 17.90 8.19
N ILE A 223 -6.35 18.09 9.48
CA ILE A 223 -5.38 19.08 9.96
C ILE A 223 -3.97 18.73 9.46
N VAL A 224 -3.53 17.49 9.63
CA VAL A 224 -2.18 17.07 9.23
C VAL A 224 -2.03 17.09 7.70
N GLY A 225 -3.05 16.66 6.95
CA GLY A 225 -3.06 16.73 5.49
C GLY A 225 -2.96 18.17 4.98
N ALA A 226 -3.66 19.11 5.60
CA ALA A 226 -3.54 20.54 5.30
C ALA A 226 -2.12 21.05 5.59
N ILE A 227 -1.55 20.73 6.75
CA ILE A 227 -0.18 21.11 7.12
C ILE A 227 0.84 20.58 6.10
N ILE A 228 0.76 19.29 5.75
CA ILE A 228 1.65 18.69 4.73
C ILE A 228 1.53 19.47 3.42
N THR A 229 0.30 19.74 2.95
CA THR A 229 0.04 20.42 1.69
C THR A 229 0.60 21.84 1.68
N LEU A 230 0.45 22.59 2.80
CA LEU A 230 1.01 23.91 2.97
C LEU A 230 2.54 23.90 3.01
N CYS A 231 3.15 22.97 3.74
CA CYS A 231 4.61 22.82 3.84
C CYS A 231 5.26 22.55 2.48
N PHE A 232 4.59 21.81 1.59
CA PHE A 232 5.06 21.54 0.22
C PHE A 232 4.70 22.65 -0.78
N GLY A 233 3.99 23.70 -0.37
CA GLY A 233 3.62 24.82 -1.24
C GLY A 233 2.51 24.52 -2.25
N TYR A 234 1.77 23.42 -2.10
CA TYR A 234 0.68 23.03 -3.00
C TYR A 234 -0.65 23.68 -2.62
N PHE A 235 -0.67 25.03 -2.49
CA PHE A 235 -1.84 25.80 -2.04
C PHE A 235 -3.10 25.57 -2.88
N ASN A 236 -2.95 25.36 -4.19
CA ASN A 236 -4.03 25.07 -5.13
C ASN A 236 -4.70 23.70 -4.90
N LYS A 237 -4.02 22.77 -4.22
CA LYS A 237 -4.52 21.42 -3.94
C LYS A 237 -5.19 21.28 -2.56
N ILE A 238 -5.12 22.29 -1.72
CA ILE A 238 -5.56 22.20 -0.32
C ILE A 238 -7.05 21.83 -0.21
N ILE A 239 -7.92 22.43 -1.05
CA ILE A 239 -9.35 22.16 -1.05
C ILE A 239 -9.61 20.68 -1.39
N TRP A 240 -8.93 20.15 -2.39
CA TRP A 240 -9.05 18.75 -2.78
C TRP A 240 -8.56 17.80 -1.70
N VAL A 241 -7.42 18.10 -1.07
CA VAL A 241 -6.89 17.32 0.07
C VAL A 241 -7.90 17.27 1.21
N LEU A 242 -8.55 18.41 1.53
CA LEU A 242 -9.58 18.47 2.58
C LEU A 242 -10.82 17.64 2.21
N ILE A 243 -11.34 17.76 0.99
CA ILE A 243 -12.51 17.01 0.52
C ILE A 243 -12.24 15.50 0.55
N PHE A 244 -11.09 15.06 0.02
CA PHE A 244 -10.75 13.65 -0.09
C PHE A 244 -10.15 13.05 1.18
N SER A 245 -9.87 13.83 2.22
CA SER A 245 -9.47 13.31 3.53
C SER A 245 -10.53 12.38 4.11
N ILE A 246 -11.81 12.68 3.95
CA ILE A 246 -12.89 11.84 4.49
C ILE A 246 -12.89 10.44 3.85
N PRO A 247 -13.00 10.28 2.52
CA PRO A 247 -12.98 8.95 1.91
C PRO A 247 -11.63 8.23 2.08
N LEU A 248 -10.50 8.94 2.12
CA LEU A 248 -9.19 8.33 2.34
C LEU A 248 -9.05 7.78 3.78
N CYS A 249 -9.49 8.54 4.80
CA CYS A 249 -9.55 8.03 6.17
C CYS A 249 -10.51 6.83 6.30
N ALA A 250 -11.68 6.92 5.66
CA ALA A 250 -12.62 5.81 5.63
C ALA A 250 -12.00 4.54 5.00
N ALA A 251 -11.28 4.70 3.89
CA ALA A 251 -10.55 3.60 3.24
C ALA A 251 -9.51 2.97 4.18
N GLY A 252 -8.72 3.76 4.92
CA GLY A 252 -7.77 3.27 5.90
C GLY A 252 -8.46 2.47 7.02
N MET A 253 -9.54 3.02 7.60
CA MET A 253 -10.32 2.33 8.62
C MET A 253 -10.93 1.01 8.10
N VAL A 254 -11.44 1.00 6.88
CA VAL A 254 -11.98 -0.20 6.24
C VAL A 254 -10.88 -1.23 6.02
N GLY A 255 -9.69 -0.82 5.60
CA GLY A 255 -8.54 -1.70 5.40
C GLY A 255 -8.15 -2.46 6.66
N ASP A 256 -7.97 -1.75 7.79
CA ASP A 256 -7.67 -2.38 9.08
C ASP A 256 -8.83 -3.27 9.57
N LEU A 257 -10.09 -2.84 9.42
CA LEU A 257 -11.24 -3.68 9.76
C LEU A 257 -11.31 -4.93 8.88
N PHE A 258 -11.05 -4.81 7.59
CA PHE A 258 -11.03 -5.95 6.66
C PHE A 258 -9.93 -6.94 7.03
N ALA A 259 -8.72 -6.48 7.28
CA ALA A 259 -7.63 -7.31 7.78
C ALA A 259 -8.00 -8.00 9.12
N SER A 260 -8.67 -7.27 10.02
CA SER A 260 -9.17 -7.82 11.27
C SER A 260 -10.22 -8.91 11.06
N VAL A 261 -11.15 -8.76 10.08
CA VAL A 261 -12.13 -9.79 9.71
C VAL A 261 -11.42 -11.06 9.23
N ILE A 262 -10.44 -10.93 8.32
CA ILE A 262 -9.67 -12.06 7.82
C ILE A 262 -8.98 -12.80 8.99
N LYS A 263 -8.32 -12.06 9.88
CA LYS A 263 -7.65 -12.64 11.06
C LYS A 263 -8.63 -13.42 11.94
N ARG A 264 -9.80 -12.86 12.27
CA ARG A 264 -10.80 -13.54 13.10
C ARG A 264 -11.38 -14.80 12.44
N LYS A 265 -11.64 -14.74 11.12
CA LYS A 265 -12.12 -15.91 10.37
C LYS A 265 -11.08 -17.02 10.25
N ALA A 266 -9.79 -16.70 10.32
CA ALA A 266 -8.69 -17.65 10.32
C ALA A 266 -8.29 -18.12 11.74
N ASP A 267 -8.98 -17.66 12.79
CA ASP A 267 -8.63 -17.88 14.22
C ASP A 267 -7.25 -17.32 14.59
N LEU A 268 -6.86 -16.22 13.95
CA LEU A 268 -5.60 -15.54 14.18
C LEU A 268 -5.82 -14.23 14.92
N LYS A 269 -4.81 -13.80 15.66
CA LYS A 269 -4.72 -12.44 16.22
C LYS A 269 -3.88 -11.54 15.34
N ASP A 270 -2.75 -12.00 14.89
CA ASP A 270 -1.81 -11.34 13.99
C ASP A 270 -1.55 -12.27 12.81
N PHE A 271 -1.27 -11.75 11.61
CA PHE A 271 -1.00 -12.58 10.44
C PHE A 271 0.27 -13.43 10.61
N SER A 272 1.28 -12.92 11.31
CA SER A 272 2.47 -13.68 11.70
C SER A 272 3.15 -13.08 12.93
N ASN A 273 4.26 -13.67 13.35
CA ASN A 273 5.13 -13.15 14.42
C ASN A 273 6.51 -12.75 13.86
N LEU A 274 6.57 -12.36 12.58
CA LEU A 274 7.84 -12.05 11.90
C LEU A 274 8.55 -10.87 12.56
N ILE A 275 7.80 -9.83 12.93
CA ILE A 275 8.35 -8.64 13.58
C ILE A 275 8.16 -8.79 15.11
N PRO A 276 9.25 -8.98 15.88
CA PRO A 276 9.15 -9.24 17.32
C PRO A 276 8.37 -8.13 18.06
N GLY A 277 7.22 -8.50 18.62
CA GLY A 277 6.33 -7.60 19.36
C GLY A 277 5.43 -6.70 18.50
N HIS A 278 5.48 -6.80 17.17
CA HIS A 278 4.65 -6.05 16.25
C HIS A 278 3.76 -6.90 15.33
N GLY A 279 3.91 -8.23 15.32
CA GLY A 279 3.14 -9.10 14.43
C GLY A 279 3.79 -9.27 13.06
N GLY A 280 2.99 -9.41 12.03
CA GLY A 280 3.44 -9.52 10.62
C GLY A 280 3.66 -8.18 9.94
N ILE A 281 4.20 -8.26 8.72
CA ILE A 281 4.37 -7.09 7.84
C ILE A 281 3.01 -6.52 7.45
N ILE A 282 2.06 -7.38 7.08
CA ILE A 282 0.72 -6.93 6.67
C ILE A 282 -0.04 -6.32 7.84
N ASP A 283 0.17 -6.78 9.08
CA ASP A 283 -0.42 -6.16 10.28
C ASP A 283 0.00 -4.69 10.48
N ARG A 284 1.05 -4.24 9.79
CA ARG A 284 1.55 -2.85 9.83
C ARG A 284 1.14 -2.02 8.62
N LEU A 285 0.66 -2.66 7.57
CA LEU A 285 0.38 -2.02 6.29
C LEU A 285 -1.09 -2.18 5.86
N ASP A 286 -1.92 -2.82 6.68
CA ASP A 286 -3.31 -3.15 6.36
C ASP A 286 -4.17 -1.94 5.97
N SER A 287 -4.06 -0.82 6.68
CA SER A 287 -4.71 0.44 6.33
C SER A 287 -4.17 1.01 5.01
N MET A 288 -2.85 0.91 4.78
CA MET A 288 -2.20 1.43 3.56
C MET A 288 -2.65 0.69 2.29
N LEU A 289 -2.98 -0.61 2.41
CA LEU A 289 -3.45 -1.42 1.27
C LEU A 289 -4.74 -0.88 0.64
N PHE A 290 -5.50 -0.07 1.33
CA PHE A 290 -6.72 0.56 0.82
C PHE A 290 -6.52 2.05 0.51
N VAL A 291 -5.74 2.75 1.32
CA VAL A 291 -5.46 4.18 1.14
C VAL A 291 -4.67 4.43 -0.15
N ALA A 292 -3.61 3.66 -0.39
CA ALA A 292 -2.73 3.91 -1.53
C ALA A 292 -3.41 3.71 -2.89
N PRO A 293 -4.18 2.64 -3.15
CA PRO A 293 -4.94 2.50 -4.38
C PRO A 293 -5.95 3.64 -4.60
N LEU A 294 -6.66 4.05 -3.54
CA LEU A 294 -7.62 5.14 -3.66
C LEU A 294 -6.94 6.47 -3.97
N LEU A 295 -5.85 6.80 -3.27
CA LEU A 295 -5.06 7.99 -3.57
C LEU A 295 -4.50 7.95 -4.99
N TYR A 296 -4.02 6.79 -5.44
CA TYR A 296 -3.52 6.61 -6.80
C TYR A 296 -4.62 6.85 -7.86
N CYS A 297 -5.83 6.37 -7.63
CA CYS A 297 -6.96 6.68 -8.51
C CYS A 297 -7.25 8.20 -8.59
N LEU A 298 -7.18 8.91 -7.45
CA LEU A 298 -7.36 10.36 -7.43
C LEU A 298 -6.25 11.11 -8.17
N LEU A 299 -5.01 10.59 -8.12
CA LEU A 299 -3.89 11.11 -8.92
C LEU A 299 -4.11 10.92 -10.42
N LEU A 300 -4.57 9.74 -10.85
CA LEU A 300 -4.88 9.47 -12.26
C LEU A 300 -5.99 10.35 -12.80
N LEU A 301 -6.98 10.70 -11.96
CA LEU A 301 -8.06 11.61 -12.32
C LEU A 301 -7.62 13.09 -12.33
N GLY A 302 -6.37 13.37 -11.97
CA GLY A 302 -5.84 14.74 -11.93
C GLY A 302 -6.47 15.63 -10.84
N VAL A 303 -7.11 15.02 -9.84
CA VAL A 303 -7.85 15.76 -8.80
C VAL A 303 -6.91 16.25 -7.69
N ILE A 304 -5.91 15.47 -7.32
CA ILE A 304 -4.93 15.78 -6.27
C ILE A 304 -3.53 15.93 -6.84
#